data_c0313ea30ae724e0b50425fc49297043
#
_entry.id   c0313ea30ae724e0b50425fc49297043
#
_cell.length_a   1.000
_cell.length_b   1.000
_cell.length_c   1.000
_cell.angle_alpha   90.00
_cell.angle_beta   90.00
_cell.angle_gamma   90.00
#
_symmetry.space_group_name_H-M   'P 1'
#
loop_
_entity.id
_entity.type
_entity.pdbx_description
1 polymer ?
#
loop_
_entity_poly.entity_id
_entity_poly.type
_entity_poly.pdbx_seq_one_letter_code
_entity_poly.pdbx_strand_id
1 'polypeptide(L)'
;MAEEFFMYKGFPLVRNNKEIYYGNMSDELVTTIRIVSTHKENDIDVADKLKVTLMRTAKNIDAKDMIVKTSDRNSLYEALDVANIWLTR
;
A
#
# COMPACT_ATOMS: atom_id res chain seq x y z
N MET A 1 10.60 -1.23 -17.63
CA MET A 1 10.09 -1.02 -16.31
C MET A 1 8.85 -1.85 -16.05
N ALA A 2 8.87 -2.63 -15.01
CA ALA A 2 7.81 -3.61 -14.80
C ALA A 2 6.86 -3.16 -13.71
N GLU A 3 5.79 -2.49 -14.10
CA GLU A 3 4.68 -2.28 -13.21
C GLU A 3 3.73 -3.46 -13.34
N GLU A 4 3.38 -4.05 -12.22
CA GLU A 4 2.42 -5.14 -12.20
C GLU A 4 1.08 -4.59 -11.72
N PHE A 5 0.05 -4.92 -12.47
CA PHE A 5 -1.30 -4.47 -12.17
C PHE A 5 -2.19 -5.66 -11.85
N PHE A 6 -2.80 -5.63 -10.68
CA PHE A 6 -3.69 -6.69 -10.22
C PHE A 6 -4.95 -6.10 -9.64
N MET A 7 -5.96 -6.95 -9.48
CA MET A 7 -7.16 -6.59 -8.73
C MET A 7 -7.18 -7.42 -7.45
N TYR A 8 -7.43 -6.77 -6.33
CA TYR A 8 -7.51 -7.42 -5.04
C TYR A 8 -8.74 -6.92 -4.30
N LYS A 9 -9.68 -7.82 -4.06
CA LYS A 9 -10.95 -7.53 -3.36
C LYS A 9 -11.67 -6.31 -3.95
N GLY A 10 -11.64 -6.20 -5.26
CA GLY A 10 -12.38 -5.15 -5.98
C GLY A 10 -11.63 -3.84 -6.18
N PHE A 11 -10.40 -3.74 -5.69
CA PHE A 11 -9.58 -2.53 -5.86
C PHE A 11 -8.34 -2.83 -6.70
N PRO A 12 -7.92 -1.88 -7.55
CA PRO A 12 -6.67 -2.06 -8.29
C PRO A 12 -5.48 -2.04 -7.36
N LEU A 13 -4.52 -2.89 -7.67
CA LEU A 13 -3.27 -2.98 -6.92
C LEU A 13 -2.12 -2.89 -7.92
N VAL A 14 -1.30 -1.88 -7.79
CA VAL A 14 -0.14 -1.66 -8.67
C VAL A 14 1.12 -1.76 -7.84
N ARG A 15 2.00 -2.65 -8.24
CA ARG A 15 3.27 -2.83 -7.55
C ARG A 15 4.40 -2.23 -8.38
N ASN A 16 5.22 -1.41 -7.74
CA ASN A 16 6.38 -0.78 -8.36
C ASN A 16 7.55 -0.88 -7.39
N ASN A 17 8.48 -1.81 -7.64
CA ASN A 17 9.62 -2.02 -6.75
C ASN A 17 9.17 -2.38 -5.33
N LYS A 18 9.50 -1.52 -4.38
CA LYS A 18 9.19 -1.73 -2.97
C LYS A 18 7.94 -1.00 -2.53
N GLU A 19 7.20 -0.44 -3.48
CA GLU A 19 5.97 0.27 -3.16
C GLU A 19 4.80 -0.37 -3.87
N ILE A 20 3.68 -0.43 -3.17
CA ILE A 20 2.44 -0.97 -3.70
C ILE A 20 1.37 0.09 -3.52
N TYR A 21 0.69 0.42 -4.61
CA TYR A 21 -0.44 1.35 -4.56
C TYR A 21 -1.72 0.53 -4.62
N TYR A 22 -2.57 0.72 -3.64
CA TYR A 22 -3.81 -0.04 -3.52
C TYR A 22 -4.99 0.89 -3.40
N GLY A 23 -5.91 0.78 -4.32
CA GLY A 23 -7.09 1.61 -4.38
C GLY A 23 -7.19 2.32 -5.72
N ASN A 24 -8.27 3.06 -5.90
CA ASN A 24 -8.54 3.76 -7.16
C ASN A 24 -8.17 5.23 -7.00
N MET A 25 -7.27 5.73 -7.84
CA MET A 25 -6.83 7.12 -7.77
C MET A 25 -7.95 8.12 -8.08
N SER A 26 -9.05 7.68 -8.63
CA SER A 26 -10.23 8.54 -8.82
C SER A 26 -11.08 8.67 -7.56
N ASP A 27 -10.83 7.85 -6.55
CA ASP A 27 -11.50 7.95 -5.26
C ASP A 27 -10.81 8.97 -4.38
N GLU A 28 -11.46 9.38 -3.30
CA GLU A 28 -10.90 10.36 -2.36
C GLU A 28 -9.68 9.84 -1.62
N LEU A 29 -9.63 8.53 -1.39
CA LEU A 29 -8.57 7.92 -0.59
C LEU A 29 -7.93 6.78 -1.36
N VAL A 30 -6.65 6.62 -1.15
CA VAL A 30 -5.87 5.52 -1.69
C VAL A 30 -4.88 5.08 -0.62
N THR A 31 -4.50 3.81 -0.66
CA THR A 31 -3.53 3.27 0.30
C THR A 31 -2.24 2.94 -0.42
N THR A 32 -1.11 3.31 0.21
CA THR A 32 0.20 2.90 -0.26
C THR A 32 0.81 1.97 0.77
N ILE A 33 1.50 0.95 0.28
CA ILE A 33 2.22 0.00 1.13
C ILE A 33 3.68 0.05 0.72
N ARG A 34 4.54 0.36 1.65
CA ARG A 34 5.96 0.42 1.40
C ARG A 34 6.67 -0.68 2.15
N ILE A 35 7.47 -1.46 1.43
CA ILE A 35 8.28 -2.51 2.04
C ILE A 35 9.52 -1.84 2.63
N VAL A 36 9.60 -1.82 3.96
CA VAL A 36 10.69 -1.15 4.67
C VAL A 36 11.91 -2.04 4.75
N SER A 37 11.71 -3.32 5.02
CA SER A 37 12.81 -4.26 5.11
C SER A 37 12.39 -5.63 4.62
N THR A 38 13.37 -6.41 4.20
CA THR A 38 13.15 -7.78 3.74
C THR A 38 14.19 -8.69 4.39
N HIS A 39 13.90 -9.98 4.39
CA HIS A 39 14.88 -11.00 4.77
C HIS A 39 14.82 -12.13 3.74
N LYS A 40 15.86 -12.94 3.69
CA LYS A 40 15.90 -14.04 2.72
C LYS A 40 15.48 -15.35 3.35
N GLU A 41 14.58 -16.04 2.65
CA GLU A 41 14.20 -17.41 2.96
C GLU A 41 14.32 -18.23 1.70
N ASN A 42 15.17 -19.24 1.71
CA ASN A 42 15.38 -20.10 0.55
C ASN A 42 15.69 -19.29 -0.72
N ASP A 43 16.57 -18.30 -0.60
CA ASP A 43 16.99 -17.41 -1.69
C ASP A 43 15.89 -16.51 -2.24
N ILE A 44 14.79 -16.40 -1.52
CA ILE A 44 13.69 -15.51 -1.91
C ILE A 44 13.60 -14.36 -0.89
N ASP A 45 13.48 -13.14 -1.40
CA ASP A 45 13.28 -11.98 -0.53
C ASP A 45 11.85 -11.96 -0.04
N VAL A 46 11.69 -11.99 1.28
CA VAL A 46 10.37 -11.95 1.93
C VAL A 46 10.24 -10.65 2.69
N ALA A 47 9.12 -9.98 2.51
CA ALA A 47 8.87 -8.72 3.21
C ALA A 47 8.80 -8.95 4.71
N ASP A 48 9.54 -8.14 5.45
CA ASP A 48 9.72 -8.28 6.89
C ASP A 48 8.98 -7.20 7.66
N LYS A 49 9.07 -5.97 7.15
CA LYS A 49 8.36 -4.82 7.68
C LYS A 49 7.74 -4.04 6.55
N LEU A 50 6.47 -3.70 6.71
CA LEU A 50 5.75 -2.91 5.72
C LEU A 50 5.06 -1.76 6.41
N LYS A 51 5.07 -0.60 5.76
CA LYS A 51 4.36 0.56 6.25
C LYS A 51 3.15 0.79 5.35
N VAL A 52 1.97 0.79 5.95
CA VAL A 52 0.72 1.04 5.25
C VAL A 52 0.30 2.46 5.52
N THR A 53 0.04 3.23 4.47
CA THR A 53 -0.34 4.63 4.60
C THR A 53 -1.64 4.88 3.85
N LEU A 54 -2.63 5.42 4.53
CA LEU A 54 -3.87 5.87 3.91
C LEU A 54 -3.72 7.33 3.56
N MET A 55 -3.89 7.67 2.29
CA MET A 55 -3.63 9.01 1.78
C MET A 55 -4.83 9.55 1.03
N ARG A 56 -4.94 10.88 1.00
CA ARG A 56 -5.91 11.57 0.16
C ARG A 56 -5.33 11.74 -1.24
N THR A 57 -6.19 11.64 -2.24
CA THR A 57 -5.79 11.82 -3.63
C THR A 57 -5.84 13.28 -4.07
N ALA A 58 -6.38 14.17 -3.25
CA ALA A 58 -6.49 15.58 -3.60
C ALA A 58 -5.12 16.20 -3.85
N LYS A 59 -5.03 17.07 -4.86
CA LYS A 59 -3.75 17.62 -5.31
C LYS A 59 -3.40 18.95 -4.66
N ASN A 60 -4.36 19.63 -4.05
CA ASN A 60 -4.16 20.97 -3.52
C ASN A 60 -4.13 21.02 -2.00
N ILE A 61 -3.57 19.99 -1.39
CA ILE A 61 -3.43 19.94 0.06
C ILE A 61 -1.96 19.77 0.43
N ASP A 62 -1.62 20.22 1.64
CA ASP A 62 -0.27 20.07 2.15
C ASP A 62 0.08 18.60 2.38
N ALA A 63 1.35 18.27 2.27
CA ALA A 63 1.80 16.89 2.45
C ALA A 63 1.38 16.33 3.81
N LYS A 64 1.39 17.15 4.85
CA LYS A 64 0.99 16.71 6.19
C LYS A 64 -0.49 16.37 6.28
N ASP A 65 -1.31 16.98 5.43
CA ASP A 65 -2.75 16.72 5.41
C ASP A 65 -3.12 15.58 4.46
N MET A 66 -2.19 15.15 3.62
CA MET A 66 -2.40 14.03 2.72
C MET A 66 -2.53 12.71 3.47
N ILE A 67 -1.75 12.53 4.51
CA ILE A 67 -1.70 11.26 5.25
C ILE A 67 -2.80 11.26 6.29
N VAL A 68 -3.73 10.30 6.15
CA VAL A 68 -4.85 10.16 7.08
C VAL A 68 -4.49 9.20 8.21
N LYS A 69 -3.90 8.06 7.86
CA LYS A 69 -3.54 7.03 8.83
C LYS A 69 -2.29 6.32 8.37
N THR A 70 -1.53 5.81 9.33
CA THR A 70 -0.40 4.92 9.03
C THR A 70 -0.46 3.72 9.97
N SER A 71 0.11 2.61 9.52
CA SER A 71 0.20 1.41 10.32
C SER A 71 1.39 0.58 9.85
N ASP A 72 2.02 -0.10 10.78
CA ASP A 72 3.13 -1.01 10.47
C ASP A 72 2.62 -2.44 10.57
N ARG A 73 3.03 -3.26 9.61
CA ARG A 73 2.65 -4.66 9.57
C ARG A 73 3.88 -5.50 9.23
N ASN A 74 3.80 -6.78 9.55
CA ASN A 74 4.93 -7.69 9.38
C ASN A 74 4.79 -8.62 8.18
N SER A 75 3.68 -8.56 7.46
CA SER A 75 3.49 -9.35 6.26
C SER A 75 2.65 -8.59 5.26
N LEU A 76 2.82 -8.95 3.99
CA LEU A 76 2.08 -8.31 2.92
C LEU A 76 0.57 -8.57 3.04
N TYR A 77 0.18 -9.77 3.45
CA TYR A 77 -1.23 -10.09 3.63
C TYR A 77 -1.88 -9.23 4.70
N GLU A 78 -1.20 -9.04 5.82
CA GLU A 78 -1.71 -8.16 6.87
C GLU A 78 -1.82 -6.72 6.37
N ALA A 79 -0.83 -6.26 5.63
CA ALA A 79 -0.85 -4.92 5.07
C ALA A 79 -2.03 -4.73 4.12
N LEU A 80 -2.27 -5.71 3.25
CA LEU A 80 -3.39 -5.64 2.30
C LEU A 80 -4.73 -5.70 3.02
N ASP A 81 -4.85 -6.47 4.07
CA ASP A 81 -6.07 -6.54 4.87
C ASP A 81 -6.39 -5.19 5.49
N VAL A 82 -5.39 -4.55 6.09
CA VAL A 82 -5.57 -3.22 6.68
C VAL A 82 -5.98 -2.21 5.62
N ALA A 83 -5.30 -2.24 4.47
CA ALA A 83 -5.62 -1.34 3.36
C ALA A 83 -7.06 -1.52 2.90
N ASN A 84 -7.49 -2.76 2.74
CA ASN A 84 -8.85 -3.07 2.31
C ASN A 84 -9.88 -2.57 3.32
N ILE A 85 -9.63 -2.79 4.61
CA ILE A 85 -10.54 -2.32 5.66
C ILE A 85 -10.66 -0.81 5.61
N TRP A 86 -9.56 -0.10 5.46
CA TRP A 86 -9.59 1.35 5.42
C TRP A 86 -10.35 1.88 4.22
N LEU A 87 -10.23 1.23 3.07
CA LEU A 87 -10.88 1.68 1.84
C LEU A 87 -12.36 1.32 1.78
N THR A 88 -12.79 0.30 2.53
CA THR A 88 -14.19 -0.14 2.50
C THR A 88 -15.05 0.45 3.60
N ARG A 89 -14.48 1.29 4.43
CA ARG A 89 -15.23 1.95 5.50
C ARG A 89 -15.88 3.25 5.11
#